data_3cc97fbd366da015aec85281d1f3c1d4
#
_entry.id   3cc97fbd366da015aec85281d1f3c1d4
#
_cell.length_a   1.000
_cell.length_b   1.000
_cell.length_c   1.000
_cell.angle_alpha   90.00
_cell.angle_beta   90.00
_cell.angle_gamma   90.00
#
_symmetry.space_group_name_H-M   'P 1'
#
loop_
_entity.id
_entity.type
_entity.pdbx_description
1 polymer ?
#
loop_
_entity_poly.entity_id
_entity_poly.type
_entity_poly.pdbx_seq_one_letter_code
_entity_poly.pdbx_strand_id
1 'polypeptide(L)'
;YLLDVYWKRCDAERNPVKYALFVSFFPQILQGPIGRYSRLAHQLYEPHKFEGKNIIRGFERILWGFFKKMILADWAAVFVDAIFDNPDQYSGLAIFGVLFYTVQLYADFSGGMDVVIGIASMFGIELDENFKRPFFSISITDFWHRWHITLGTWMKDYVFYPVTLSKWM
;
A
#
# COMPACT_ATOMS: atom_id res chain seq x y z
N TYR A 1 16.28 0.30 4.37
CA TYR A 1 17.19 -0.48 5.22
C TYR A 1 18.61 0.09 5.24
N LEU A 2 19.32 0.18 4.08
CA LEU A 2 20.72 0.67 4.04
C LEU A 2 20.87 2.04 4.69
N LEU A 3 19.98 2.98 4.40
CA LEU A 3 19.96 4.30 5.03
C LEU A 3 19.68 4.22 6.54
N ASP A 4 18.81 3.30 6.98
CA ASP A 4 18.52 3.14 8.41
C ASP A 4 19.76 2.61 9.18
N VAL A 5 20.50 1.68 8.57
CA VAL A 5 21.78 1.22 9.14
C VAL A 5 22.81 2.35 9.15
N TYR A 6 22.95 3.08 8.05
CA TYR A 6 23.87 4.21 7.95
C TYR A 6 23.56 5.31 8.98
N TRP A 7 22.29 5.61 9.18
CA TRP A 7 21.83 6.59 10.19
C TRP A 7 21.73 6.01 11.61
N LYS A 8 22.17 4.76 11.83
CA LYS A 8 22.12 4.07 13.13
C LYS A 8 20.70 3.96 13.71
N ARG A 9 19.69 3.87 12.86
CA ARG A 9 18.29 3.64 13.27
C ARG A 9 18.00 2.17 13.53
N CYS A 10 18.78 1.27 12.95
CA CYS A 10 18.76 -0.17 13.21
C CYS A 10 20.15 -0.76 13.03
N ASP A 11 20.39 -1.90 13.67
CA ASP A 11 21.64 -2.64 13.51
C ASP A 11 21.68 -3.35 12.14
N ALA A 12 22.91 -3.55 11.63
CA ALA A 12 23.10 -4.27 10.39
C ALA A 12 22.84 -5.78 10.59
N GLU A 13 21.94 -6.34 9.79
CA GLU A 13 21.71 -7.78 9.74
C GLU A 13 22.92 -8.48 9.12
N ARG A 14 23.54 -9.36 9.89
CA ARG A 14 24.74 -10.11 9.46
C ARG A 14 24.41 -11.44 8.82
N ASN A 15 23.19 -11.94 8.99
CA ASN A 15 22.75 -13.19 8.39
C ASN A 15 22.15 -12.90 6.99
N PRO A 16 22.83 -13.34 5.90
CA PRO A 16 22.37 -13.06 4.55
C PRO A 16 21.00 -13.71 4.24
N VAL A 17 20.67 -14.85 4.88
CA VAL A 17 19.40 -15.53 4.68
C VAL A 17 18.25 -14.71 5.28
N LYS A 18 18.43 -14.16 6.47
CA LYS A 18 17.45 -13.28 7.10
C LYS A 18 17.24 -12.01 6.28
N TYR A 19 18.33 -11.39 5.83
CA TYR A 19 18.23 -10.21 4.98
C TYR A 19 17.53 -10.52 3.65
N ALA A 20 17.88 -11.64 3.01
CA ALA A 20 17.21 -12.09 1.79
C ALA A 20 15.71 -12.32 2.01
N LEU A 21 15.31 -12.95 3.11
CA LEU A 21 13.90 -13.15 3.47
C LEU A 21 13.16 -11.81 3.59
N PHE A 22 13.74 -10.82 4.25
CA PHE A 22 13.14 -9.49 4.36
C PHE A 22 12.97 -8.82 2.99
N VAL A 23 13.99 -8.85 2.14
CA VAL A 23 13.97 -8.19 0.82
C VAL A 23 13.04 -8.92 -0.14
N SER A 24 12.99 -10.26 -0.07
CA SER A 24 12.19 -11.10 -0.96
C SER A 24 10.80 -11.45 -0.42
N PHE A 25 10.36 -10.79 0.65
CA PHE A 25 9.04 -11.07 1.22
C PHE A 25 7.94 -10.77 0.20
N PHE A 26 7.46 -11.84 -0.44
CA PHE A 26 6.66 -11.77 -1.66
C PHE A 26 5.39 -10.91 -1.58
N PRO A 27 4.68 -10.77 -0.43
CA PRO A 27 3.52 -9.90 -0.39
C PRO A 27 3.86 -8.42 -0.64
N GLN A 28 5.10 -7.99 -0.35
CA GLN A 28 5.53 -6.60 -0.56
C GLN A 28 6.12 -6.31 -1.94
N ILE A 29 6.67 -7.33 -2.62
CA ILE A 29 7.41 -7.14 -3.87
C ILE A 29 6.51 -6.62 -4.99
N LEU A 30 5.28 -7.10 -5.07
CA LEU A 30 4.36 -6.76 -6.17
C LEU A 30 3.66 -5.41 -5.94
N GLN A 31 2.94 -5.26 -4.86
CA GLN A 31 2.08 -4.08 -4.60
C GLN A 31 1.83 -3.87 -3.11
N GLY A 32 2.75 -4.25 -2.24
CA GLY A 32 2.56 -4.18 -0.79
C GLY A 32 2.84 -2.80 -0.17
N PRO A 33 2.43 -2.62 1.08
CA PRO A 33 2.84 -1.47 1.88
C PRO A 33 4.37 -1.41 2.00
N ILE A 34 4.95 -0.21 2.02
CA ILE A 34 6.41 -0.05 2.17
C ILE A 34 6.80 -0.40 3.61
N GLY A 35 7.24 -1.65 3.80
CA GLY A 35 7.64 -2.17 5.12
C GLY A 35 8.94 -1.57 5.61
N ARG A 36 8.99 -1.24 6.89
CA ARG A 36 10.22 -0.84 7.59
C ARG A 36 10.91 -2.08 8.13
N TYR A 37 12.25 -2.14 7.96
CA TYR A 37 13.03 -3.25 8.50
C TYR A 37 12.80 -3.43 10.01
N SER A 38 12.82 -2.35 10.77
CA SER A 38 12.60 -2.35 12.22
C SER A 38 11.24 -2.92 12.67
N ARG A 39 10.22 -2.89 11.81
CA ARG A 39 8.88 -3.42 12.13
C ARG A 39 8.62 -4.81 11.58
N LEU A 40 9.14 -5.09 10.38
CA LEU A 40 8.82 -6.32 9.68
C LEU A 40 9.80 -7.45 9.99
N ALA A 41 11.10 -7.13 10.14
CA ALA A 41 12.14 -8.14 10.27
C ALA A 41 11.93 -9.08 11.45
N HIS A 42 11.58 -8.55 12.62
CA HIS A 42 11.35 -9.39 13.81
C HIS A 42 10.16 -10.33 13.61
N GLN A 43 9.08 -9.87 12.96
CA GLN A 43 7.95 -10.72 12.62
C GLN A 43 8.34 -11.86 11.66
N LEU A 44 9.21 -11.59 10.69
CA LEU A 44 9.68 -12.61 9.74
C LEU A 44 10.61 -13.66 10.37
N TYR A 45 11.30 -13.29 11.47
CA TYR A 45 12.32 -14.14 12.09
C TYR A 45 11.84 -14.94 13.30
N GLU A 46 10.71 -14.53 13.86
CA GLU A 46 10.09 -15.22 14.98
C GLU A 46 9.19 -16.37 14.52
N PRO A 47 9.12 -17.46 15.26
CA PRO A 47 8.24 -18.55 14.96
C PRO A 47 6.78 -18.14 15.18
N HIS A 48 5.94 -18.27 14.18
CA HIS A 48 4.49 -18.02 14.27
C HIS A 48 3.74 -19.30 14.63
N LYS A 49 2.81 -19.20 15.56
CA LYS A 49 1.84 -20.28 15.82
C LYS A 49 0.76 -20.25 14.76
N PHE A 50 0.38 -21.42 14.27
CA PHE A 50 -0.77 -21.53 13.38
C PHE A 50 -2.06 -21.15 14.13
N GLU A 51 -2.73 -20.11 13.65
CA GLU A 51 -4.00 -19.66 14.19
C GLU A 51 -5.07 -19.62 13.08
N GLY A 52 -6.09 -20.48 13.20
CA GLY A 52 -7.18 -20.53 12.23
C GLY A 52 -7.90 -19.18 12.05
N LYS A 53 -7.92 -18.34 13.09
CA LYS A 53 -8.48 -16.99 13.01
C LYS A 53 -7.75 -16.08 12.00
N ASN A 54 -6.44 -16.20 11.91
CA ASN A 54 -5.63 -15.41 10.97
C ASN A 54 -5.93 -15.83 9.53
N ILE A 55 -6.15 -17.13 9.30
CA ILE A 55 -6.54 -17.64 7.99
C ILE A 55 -7.90 -17.09 7.56
N ILE A 56 -8.90 -17.14 8.46
CA ILE A 56 -10.25 -16.65 8.15
C ILE A 56 -10.22 -15.14 7.85
N ARG A 57 -9.61 -14.35 8.74
CA ARG A 57 -9.50 -12.89 8.55
C ARG A 57 -8.72 -12.53 7.29
N GLY A 58 -7.61 -13.22 7.04
CA GLY A 58 -6.82 -13.02 5.83
C GLY A 58 -7.62 -13.32 4.58
N PHE A 59 -8.36 -14.44 4.56
CA PHE A 59 -9.21 -14.82 3.44
C PHE A 59 -10.36 -13.84 3.20
N GLU A 60 -11.07 -13.42 4.25
CA GLU A 60 -12.12 -12.38 4.16
C GLU A 60 -11.56 -11.08 3.54
N ARG A 61 -10.36 -10.68 3.96
CA ARG A 61 -9.71 -9.49 3.43
C ARG A 61 -9.30 -9.64 1.97
N ILE A 62 -8.80 -10.80 1.58
CA ILE A 62 -8.49 -11.12 0.19
C ILE A 62 -9.75 -11.04 -0.69
N LEU A 63 -10.86 -11.63 -0.25
CA LEU A 63 -12.13 -11.56 -0.97
C LEU A 63 -12.61 -10.12 -1.12
N TRP A 64 -12.48 -9.30 -0.07
CA TRP A 64 -12.80 -7.88 -0.13
C TRP A 64 -11.89 -7.11 -1.11
N GLY A 65 -10.60 -7.44 -1.16
CA GLY A 65 -9.65 -6.90 -2.12
C GLY A 65 -10.03 -7.23 -3.56
N PHE A 66 -10.36 -8.49 -3.85
CA PHE A 66 -10.85 -8.93 -5.17
C PHE A 66 -12.18 -8.28 -5.53
N PHE A 67 -13.11 -8.13 -4.60
CA PHE A 67 -14.36 -7.40 -4.85
C PHE A 67 -14.08 -5.96 -5.31
N LYS A 68 -13.20 -5.24 -4.62
CA LYS A 68 -12.81 -3.88 -5.02
C LYS A 68 -12.17 -3.86 -6.41
N LYS A 69 -11.23 -4.78 -6.66
CA LYS A 69 -10.52 -4.83 -7.95
C LYS A 69 -11.44 -5.22 -9.08
N MET A 70 -12.11 -6.38 -8.99
CA MET A 70 -12.83 -6.97 -10.11
C MET A 70 -14.23 -6.37 -10.31
N ILE A 71 -14.90 -5.95 -9.23
CA ILE A 71 -16.27 -5.43 -9.32
C ILE A 71 -16.26 -3.90 -9.40
N LEU A 72 -15.52 -3.21 -8.55
CA LEU A 72 -15.57 -1.74 -8.54
C LEU A 72 -14.60 -1.13 -9.55
N ALA A 73 -13.33 -1.54 -9.56
CA ALA A 73 -12.33 -0.91 -10.42
C ALA A 73 -12.50 -1.29 -11.89
N ASP A 74 -12.63 -2.58 -12.22
CA ASP A 74 -12.71 -3.04 -13.60
C ASP A 74 -14.02 -2.58 -14.28
N TRP A 75 -15.14 -2.52 -13.52
CA TRP A 75 -16.38 -1.94 -14.06
C TRP A 75 -16.29 -0.42 -14.25
N ALA A 76 -15.67 0.29 -13.30
CA ALA A 76 -15.46 1.73 -13.47
C ALA A 76 -14.55 2.02 -14.67
N ALA A 77 -13.54 1.18 -14.94
CA ALA A 77 -12.66 1.29 -16.09
C ALA A 77 -13.42 1.31 -17.41
N VAL A 78 -14.43 0.45 -17.58
CA VAL A 78 -15.25 0.42 -18.81
C VAL A 78 -15.88 1.78 -19.12
N PHE A 79 -16.40 2.48 -18.10
CA PHE A 79 -16.97 3.82 -18.27
C PHE A 79 -15.91 4.88 -18.52
N VAL A 80 -14.80 4.79 -17.81
CA VAL A 80 -13.67 5.71 -17.95
C VAL A 80 -13.09 5.64 -19.35
N ASP A 81 -12.79 4.44 -19.84
CA ASP A 81 -12.24 4.21 -21.18
C ASP A 81 -13.23 4.67 -22.26
N ALA A 82 -14.52 4.33 -22.14
CA ALA A 82 -15.53 4.76 -23.09
C ALA A 82 -15.61 6.30 -23.23
N ILE A 83 -15.49 7.03 -22.11
CA ILE A 83 -15.59 8.51 -22.10
C ILE A 83 -14.30 9.14 -22.62
N PHE A 84 -13.12 8.67 -22.18
CA PHE A 84 -11.85 9.32 -22.52
C PHE A 84 -11.30 8.90 -23.87
N ASP A 85 -11.63 7.70 -24.36
CA ASP A 85 -11.22 7.24 -25.69
C ASP A 85 -12.08 7.87 -26.82
N ASN A 86 -13.28 8.40 -26.48
CA ASN A 86 -14.18 9.03 -27.45
C ASN A 86 -14.60 10.44 -26.99
N PRO A 87 -13.65 11.39 -26.87
CA PRO A 87 -13.91 12.72 -26.31
C PRO A 87 -14.91 13.55 -27.11
N ASP A 88 -14.95 13.37 -28.44
CA ASP A 88 -15.90 14.10 -29.33
C ASP A 88 -17.34 13.67 -29.07
N GLN A 89 -17.57 12.38 -28.77
CA GLN A 89 -18.90 11.84 -28.55
C GLN A 89 -19.40 12.09 -27.11
N TYR A 90 -18.48 12.07 -26.11
CA TYR A 90 -18.83 12.08 -24.69
C TYR A 90 -18.31 13.30 -23.93
N SER A 91 -17.98 14.41 -24.63
CA SER A 91 -17.45 15.63 -24.02
C SER A 91 -18.30 16.15 -22.85
N GLY A 92 -19.63 16.08 -22.95
CA GLY A 92 -20.56 16.46 -21.89
C GLY A 92 -20.54 15.55 -20.65
N LEU A 93 -19.92 14.38 -20.74
CA LEU A 93 -19.81 13.41 -19.64
C LEU A 93 -18.43 13.39 -18.97
N ALA A 94 -17.51 14.27 -19.37
CA ALA A 94 -16.13 14.28 -18.87
C ALA A 94 -16.03 14.33 -17.34
N ILE A 95 -16.92 15.07 -16.67
CA ILE A 95 -16.96 15.14 -15.19
C ILE A 95 -17.27 13.77 -14.56
N PHE A 96 -18.16 13.00 -15.18
CA PHE A 96 -18.46 11.64 -14.72
C PHE A 96 -17.26 10.71 -14.97
N GLY A 97 -16.56 10.87 -16.11
CA GLY A 97 -15.30 10.17 -16.37
C GLY A 97 -14.28 10.38 -15.25
N VAL A 98 -14.07 11.63 -14.81
CA VAL A 98 -13.17 11.96 -13.69
C VAL A 98 -13.62 11.32 -12.37
N LEU A 99 -14.92 11.35 -12.06
CA LEU A 99 -15.47 10.73 -10.86
C LEU A 99 -15.30 9.21 -10.87
N PHE A 100 -15.63 8.55 -11.98
CA PHE A 100 -15.43 7.11 -12.13
C PHE A 100 -13.95 6.73 -12.10
N TYR A 101 -13.07 7.52 -12.72
CA TYR A 101 -11.61 7.32 -12.62
C TYR A 101 -11.11 7.40 -11.18
N THR A 102 -11.65 8.33 -10.39
CA THR A 102 -11.31 8.43 -8.97
C THR A 102 -11.70 7.16 -8.18
N VAL A 103 -12.89 6.62 -8.47
CA VAL A 103 -13.35 5.34 -7.87
C VAL A 103 -12.48 4.19 -8.35
N GLN A 104 -12.21 4.11 -9.65
CA GLN A 104 -11.36 3.09 -10.27
C GLN A 104 -9.97 3.06 -9.61
N LEU A 105 -9.28 4.20 -9.56
CA LEU A 105 -7.94 4.32 -8.99
C LEU A 105 -7.90 3.87 -7.53
N TYR A 106 -8.88 4.31 -6.75
CA TYR A 106 -8.97 3.91 -5.33
C TYR A 106 -9.27 2.43 -5.15
N ALA A 107 -10.25 1.92 -5.87
CA ALA A 107 -10.68 0.53 -5.73
C ALA A 107 -9.60 -0.44 -6.22
N ASP A 108 -8.92 -0.12 -7.32
CA ASP A 108 -7.82 -0.90 -7.87
C ASP A 108 -6.66 -0.98 -6.88
N PHE A 109 -6.15 0.17 -6.46
CA PHE A 109 -4.98 0.23 -5.60
C PHE A 109 -5.26 -0.29 -4.18
N SER A 110 -6.36 0.14 -3.55
CA SER A 110 -6.72 -0.34 -2.22
C SER A 110 -7.14 -1.82 -2.23
N GLY A 111 -7.68 -2.32 -3.34
CA GLY A 111 -8.00 -3.73 -3.53
C GLY A 111 -6.75 -4.60 -3.53
N GLY A 112 -5.74 -4.22 -4.32
CA GLY A 112 -4.44 -4.91 -4.33
C GLY A 112 -3.76 -4.90 -2.95
N MET A 113 -3.83 -3.76 -2.23
CA MET A 113 -3.32 -3.68 -0.85
C MET A 113 -4.03 -4.64 0.10
N ASP A 114 -5.36 -4.77 0.01
CA ASP A 114 -6.11 -5.71 0.87
C ASP A 114 -5.75 -7.16 0.58
N VAL A 115 -5.53 -7.53 -0.68
CA VAL A 115 -5.07 -8.88 -1.03
C VAL A 115 -3.71 -9.16 -0.39
N VAL A 116 -2.75 -8.24 -0.52
CA VAL A 116 -1.39 -8.39 0.03
C VAL A 116 -1.40 -8.47 1.55
N ILE A 117 -2.13 -7.58 2.21
CA ILE A 117 -2.24 -7.57 3.68
C ILE A 117 -2.98 -8.83 4.17
N GLY A 118 -4.02 -9.26 3.44
CA GLY A 118 -4.74 -10.50 3.74
C GLY A 118 -3.83 -11.72 3.67
N ILE A 119 -3.01 -11.83 2.62
CA ILE A 119 -2.04 -12.92 2.48
C ILE A 119 -1.03 -12.90 3.65
N ALA A 120 -0.44 -11.75 3.96
CA ALA A 120 0.50 -11.62 5.08
C ALA A 120 -0.14 -12.01 6.43
N SER A 121 -1.38 -11.60 6.65
CA SER A 121 -2.15 -11.94 7.86
C SER A 121 -2.35 -13.45 8.02
N MET A 122 -2.53 -14.22 6.91
CA MET A 122 -2.63 -15.68 6.97
C MET A 122 -1.36 -16.34 7.50
N PHE A 123 -0.20 -15.71 7.31
CA PHE A 123 1.08 -16.15 7.89
C PHE A 123 1.33 -15.59 9.30
N GLY A 124 0.38 -14.83 9.87
CA GLY A 124 0.55 -14.18 11.18
C GLY A 124 1.42 -12.93 11.13
N ILE A 125 1.64 -12.36 9.93
CA ILE A 125 2.45 -11.15 9.72
C ILE A 125 1.52 -9.96 9.51
N GLU A 126 1.71 -8.92 10.32
CA GLU A 126 0.97 -7.68 10.24
C GLU A 126 1.70 -6.65 9.37
N LEU A 127 1.07 -6.25 8.27
CA LEU A 127 1.52 -5.16 7.42
C LEU A 127 0.77 -3.86 7.73
N ASP A 128 1.41 -2.74 7.39
CA ASP A 128 0.82 -1.41 7.59
C ASP A 128 -0.36 -1.16 6.63
N GLU A 129 -1.38 -0.46 7.13
CA GLU A 129 -2.48 0.01 6.30
C GLU A 129 -2.03 1.16 5.38
N ASN A 130 -2.42 1.09 4.10
CA ASN A 130 -2.12 2.14 3.13
C ASN A 130 -3.28 3.11 2.89
N PHE A 131 -4.50 2.72 3.23
CA PHE A 131 -5.70 3.52 3.01
C PHE A 131 -6.59 3.57 4.26
N LYS A 132 -7.00 4.77 4.67
CA LYS A 132 -7.93 5.00 5.80
C LYS A 132 -9.03 5.96 5.39
N ARG A 133 -9.99 5.50 4.56
CA ARG A 133 -11.14 6.28 4.10
C ARG A 133 -10.74 7.67 3.57
N PRO A 134 -9.90 7.78 2.52
CA PRO A 134 -9.31 9.05 2.09
C PRO A 134 -10.34 10.09 1.63
N PHE A 135 -11.46 9.66 1.04
CA PHE A 135 -12.51 10.56 0.56
C PHE A 135 -13.37 11.18 1.68
N PHE A 136 -13.18 10.75 2.94
CA PHE A 136 -13.79 11.38 4.12
C PHE A 136 -12.84 12.37 4.81
N SER A 137 -11.78 12.79 4.11
CA SER A 137 -10.85 13.81 4.60
C SER A 137 -11.50 15.19 4.64
N ILE A 138 -11.10 15.99 5.63
CA ILE A 138 -11.58 17.35 5.83
C ILE A 138 -10.64 18.41 5.26
N SER A 139 -9.47 18.00 4.80
CA SER A 139 -8.47 18.86 4.16
C SER A 139 -7.58 18.04 3.23
N ILE A 140 -6.83 18.71 2.33
CA ILE A 140 -5.84 18.07 1.45
C ILE A 140 -4.73 17.40 2.28
N THR A 141 -4.31 18.01 3.37
CA THR A 141 -3.33 17.41 4.29
C THR A 141 -3.86 16.13 4.92
N ASP A 142 -5.12 16.14 5.40
CA ASP A 142 -5.77 14.96 5.94
C ASP A 142 -5.96 13.87 4.87
N PHE A 143 -6.26 14.25 3.63
CA PHE A 143 -6.32 13.31 2.50
C PHE A 143 -5.00 12.54 2.34
N TRP A 144 -3.86 13.21 2.29
CA TRP A 144 -2.56 12.57 2.15
C TRP A 144 -2.14 11.74 3.38
N HIS A 145 -2.66 12.02 4.57
CA HIS A 145 -2.49 11.15 5.74
C HIS A 145 -3.32 9.87 5.69
N ARG A 146 -4.28 9.78 4.76
CA ARG A 146 -5.20 8.63 4.59
C ARG A 146 -4.99 7.89 3.28
N TRP A 147 -4.30 8.51 2.32
CA TRP A 147 -3.99 7.96 1.00
C TRP A 147 -2.53 7.53 0.93
N HIS A 148 -2.27 6.27 0.52
CA HIS A 148 -0.92 5.70 0.36
C HIS A 148 0.01 6.04 1.53
N ILE A 149 -0.44 5.73 2.74
CA ILE A 149 0.14 6.16 4.02
C ILE A 149 1.63 5.79 4.13
N THR A 150 1.99 4.56 3.71
CA THR A 150 3.38 4.10 3.82
C THR A 150 4.32 4.84 2.88
N LEU A 151 3.87 5.25 1.68
CA LEU A 151 4.65 6.10 0.80
C LEU A 151 4.82 7.50 1.40
N GLY A 152 3.75 8.10 1.92
CA GLY A 152 3.79 9.42 2.56
C GLY A 152 4.79 9.46 3.71
N THR A 153 4.77 8.47 4.59
CA THR A 153 5.73 8.35 5.69
C THR A 153 7.15 8.08 5.19
N TRP A 154 7.31 7.26 4.15
CA TRP A 154 8.61 6.99 3.54
C TRP A 154 9.22 8.25 2.93
N MET A 155 8.46 8.99 2.13
CA MET A 155 8.90 10.25 1.52
C MET A 155 9.31 11.28 2.58
N LYS A 156 8.56 11.39 3.68
CA LYS A 156 8.88 12.26 4.79
C LYS A 156 10.21 11.90 5.45
N ASP A 157 10.43 10.60 5.73
CA ASP A 157 11.57 10.13 6.52
C ASP A 157 12.88 10.06 5.72
N TYR A 158 12.80 9.74 4.41
CA TYR A 158 14.00 9.47 3.59
C TYR A 158 14.26 10.53 2.53
N VAL A 159 13.31 11.40 2.24
CA VAL A 159 13.49 12.50 1.29
C VAL A 159 13.38 13.85 1.98
N PHE A 160 12.24 14.14 2.59
CA PHE A 160 11.98 15.46 3.14
C PHE A 160 12.95 15.83 4.29
N TYR A 161 13.00 15.02 5.34
CA TYR A 161 13.87 15.31 6.47
C TYR A 161 15.37 15.35 6.13
N PRO A 162 15.94 14.39 5.38
CA PRO A 162 17.34 14.47 5.00
C PRO A 162 17.69 15.73 4.18
N VAL A 163 16.78 16.16 3.30
CA VAL A 163 17.00 17.38 2.50
C VAL A 163 16.88 18.64 3.36
N THR A 164 15.83 18.75 4.19
CA THR A 164 15.59 19.96 5.01
C THR A 164 16.56 20.09 6.17
N LEU A 165 17.10 18.99 6.70
CA LEU A 165 18.07 19.00 7.80
C LEU A 165 19.53 18.99 7.30
N SER A 166 19.76 18.88 6.00
CA SER A 166 21.10 18.98 5.44
C SER A 166 21.59 20.43 5.57
N LYS A 167 22.81 20.64 6.06
CA LYS A 167 23.44 21.97 6.24
C LYS A 167 23.77 22.70 4.92
N TRP A 168 23.04 22.39 3.84
CA TRP A 168 23.24 23.02 2.52
C TRP A 168 22.26 24.18 2.24
N MET A 169 21.54 24.62 3.27
CA MET A 169 20.82 25.90 3.26
C MET A 169 21.40 26.86 4.30
#